data_ab7d2e8a64b024aa7c2ec1167a88f125
#
_entry.id   ab7d2e8a64b024aa7c2ec1167a88f125
#
_cell.length_a   1.000
_cell.length_b   1.000
_cell.length_c   1.000
_cell.angle_alpha   90.00
_cell.angle_beta   90.00
_cell.angle_gamma   90.00
#
_symmetry.space_group_name_H-M   'P 1'
#
loop_
_entity.id
_entity.type
_entity.pdbx_description
1 polymer ?
#
loop_
_entity_poly.entity_id
_entity_poly.type
_entity_poly.pdbx_seq_one_letter_code
_entity_poly.pdbx_strand_id
1 'polypeptide(L)'
;MAALTKLTTNINLEMSGDTKRYLVSAKQGDKATRFIVARLLNNGEPYAIPTGARAVINITKPDGKHVYNTCSYSGSDVTVELTNQALAASGTAYCDIEIRTSDDSQVITSASFTMEIEPSQRNENAILSANEFTDLENRIAEHIKNIDSTNE
;
A
#
# COMPACT_ATOMS: atom_id res chain seq x y z
N MET A 1 -17.27 19.07 -0.25
CA MET A 1 -17.15 17.84 -1.05
C MET A 1 -17.23 16.63 -0.12
N ALA A 2 -18.02 15.66 -0.49
CA ALA A 2 -18.10 14.42 0.31
C ALA A 2 -16.87 13.55 0.07
N ALA A 3 -16.41 12.91 1.14
CA ALA A 3 -15.31 11.96 1.02
C ALA A 3 -15.79 10.67 0.36
N LEU A 4 -14.89 9.99 -0.32
CA LEU A 4 -15.19 8.68 -0.86
C LEU A 4 -15.24 7.64 0.25
N THR A 5 -16.06 6.62 0.06
CA THR A 5 -16.10 5.49 0.98
C THR A 5 -14.78 4.72 0.91
N LYS A 6 -14.18 4.46 2.05
CA LYS A 6 -12.96 3.67 2.11
C LYS A 6 -13.25 2.21 1.89
N LEU A 7 -12.39 1.54 1.14
CA LEU A 7 -12.49 0.11 0.88
C LEU A 7 -11.49 -0.61 1.75
N THR A 8 -11.98 -1.52 2.58
CA THR A 8 -11.14 -2.25 3.54
C THR A 8 -11.19 -3.73 3.24
N THR A 9 -10.01 -4.34 3.18
CA THR A 9 -9.86 -5.79 3.06
C THR A 9 -9.39 -6.34 4.40
N ASN A 10 -10.10 -7.36 4.91
CA ASN A 10 -9.74 -7.99 6.17
C ASN A 10 -8.99 -9.29 5.92
N ILE A 11 -7.84 -9.45 6.54
CA ILE A 11 -7.04 -10.68 6.44
C ILE A 11 -6.59 -11.11 7.83
N ASN A 12 -6.25 -12.39 7.96
CA ASN A 12 -5.68 -12.95 9.18
C ASN A 12 -4.26 -13.39 8.87
N LEU A 13 -3.29 -12.93 9.66
CA LEU A 13 -1.88 -13.25 9.46
C LEU A 13 -1.37 -14.00 10.69
N GLU A 14 -0.82 -15.17 10.45
CA GLU A 14 -0.26 -16.01 11.50
C GLU A 14 1.17 -15.57 11.81
N MET A 15 1.47 -15.28 13.06
CA MET A 15 2.80 -14.82 13.47
C MET A 15 3.77 -15.99 13.66
N SER A 16 3.26 -17.20 13.86
CA SER A 16 4.09 -18.39 14.09
C SER A 16 4.64 -19.00 12.80
N GLY A 17 4.30 -18.42 11.63
CA GLY A 17 4.84 -18.89 10.36
C GLY A 17 3.94 -19.83 9.59
N ASP A 18 2.64 -19.74 9.79
CA ASP A 18 1.69 -20.52 9.02
C ASP A 18 1.83 -20.25 7.53
N THR A 19 1.43 -21.23 6.74
CA THR A 19 1.61 -21.22 5.30
C THR A 19 0.45 -20.64 4.52
N LYS A 20 -0.68 -20.35 5.17
CA LYS A 20 -1.84 -19.79 4.47
C LYS A 20 -1.51 -18.38 3.99
N ARG A 21 -1.64 -18.16 2.68
CA ARG A 21 -1.36 -16.88 2.08
C ARG A 21 -2.64 -16.21 1.60
N TYR A 22 -2.69 -14.90 1.76
CA TYR A 22 -3.80 -14.10 1.29
C TYR A 22 -3.39 -13.31 0.06
N LEU A 23 -4.33 -13.12 -0.84
CA LEU A 23 -4.17 -12.24 -1.98
C LEU A 23 -5.08 -11.03 -1.78
N VAL A 24 -4.50 -9.87 -1.74
CA VAL A 24 -5.21 -8.59 -1.64
C VAL A 24 -5.20 -7.92 -3.00
N SER A 25 -6.33 -7.40 -3.43
CA SER A 25 -6.43 -6.70 -4.72
C SER A 25 -6.51 -5.20 -4.50
N ALA A 26 -5.83 -4.45 -5.35
CA ALA A 26 -5.84 -2.99 -5.32
C ALA A 26 -5.70 -2.45 -6.74
N LYS A 27 -5.86 -1.14 -6.90
CA LYS A 27 -5.73 -0.46 -8.18
C LYS A 27 -4.54 0.49 -8.15
N GLN A 28 -3.80 0.50 -9.23
CA GLN A 28 -2.72 1.46 -9.42
C GLN A 28 -3.26 2.89 -9.35
N GLY A 29 -2.59 3.73 -8.58
CA GLY A 29 -2.92 5.15 -8.50
C GLY A 29 -4.01 5.50 -7.49
N ASP A 30 -4.61 4.53 -6.79
CA ASP A 30 -5.55 4.85 -5.72
C ASP A 30 -4.83 5.56 -4.57
N LYS A 31 -5.55 6.43 -3.89
CA LYS A 31 -4.98 7.24 -2.83
C LYS A 31 -5.99 7.44 -1.72
N ALA A 32 -5.60 7.14 -0.50
CA ALA A 32 -6.38 7.38 0.72
C ALA A 32 -7.73 6.67 0.77
N THR A 33 -7.94 5.65 -0.07
CA THR A 33 -9.22 4.93 -0.15
C THR A 33 -9.09 3.43 0.06
N ARG A 34 -7.89 2.86 -0.01
CA ARG A 34 -7.67 1.41 0.13
C ARG A 34 -6.96 1.11 1.43
N PHE A 35 -7.55 0.23 2.22
CA PHE A 35 -7.03 -0.14 3.53
C PHE A 35 -7.03 -1.65 3.69
N ILE A 36 -6.12 -2.16 4.50
CA ILE A 36 -6.10 -3.54 4.94
C ILE A 36 -6.20 -3.54 6.45
N VAL A 37 -7.07 -4.39 7.00
CA VAL A 37 -7.05 -4.69 8.43
C VAL A 37 -6.55 -6.11 8.58
N ALA A 38 -5.38 -6.26 9.15
CA ALA A 38 -4.74 -7.56 9.36
C ALA A 38 -4.86 -7.94 10.82
N ARG A 39 -5.57 -9.02 11.10
CA ARG A 39 -5.62 -9.59 12.44
C ARG A 39 -4.43 -10.50 12.61
N LEU A 40 -3.64 -10.24 13.62
CA LEU A 40 -2.46 -11.04 13.92
C LEU A 40 -2.84 -12.19 14.83
N LEU A 41 -2.39 -13.39 14.49
CA LEU A 41 -2.70 -14.61 15.22
C LEU A 41 -1.42 -15.32 15.65
N ASN A 42 -1.49 -16.01 16.78
CA ASN A 42 -0.44 -16.89 17.24
C ASN A 42 -1.07 -18.26 17.47
N ASN A 43 -0.78 -19.21 16.59
CA ASN A 43 -1.38 -20.55 16.61
C ASN A 43 -2.91 -20.49 16.64
N GLY A 44 -3.48 -19.59 15.82
CA GLY A 44 -4.90 -19.43 15.69
C GLY A 44 -5.57 -18.52 16.73
N GLU A 45 -4.83 -18.11 17.75
CA GLU A 45 -5.35 -17.21 18.79
C GLU A 45 -4.89 -15.77 18.53
N PRO A 46 -5.68 -14.76 18.91
CA PRO A 46 -5.26 -13.39 18.70
C PRO A 46 -3.91 -13.07 19.33
N TYR A 47 -3.04 -12.44 18.57
CA TYR A 47 -1.74 -11.99 19.04
C TYR A 47 -1.89 -10.55 19.49
N ALA A 48 -1.91 -10.31 20.79
CA ALA A 48 -2.09 -8.96 21.34
C ALA A 48 -0.80 -8.15 21.15
N ILE A 49 -0.92 -7.00 20.51
CA ILE A 49 0.21 -6.10 20.29
C ILE A 49 0.42 -5.30 21.58
N PRO A 50 1.63 -5.34 22.17
CA PRO A 50 1.88 -4.61 23.41
C PRO A 50 1.73 -3.10 23.22
N THR A 51 1.26 -2.43 24.27
CA THR A 51 1.18 -0.97 24.28
C THR A 51 2.58 -0.38 24.10
N GLY A 52 2.70 0.61 23.22
CA GLY A 52 3.98 1.25 22.93
C GLY A 52 4.78 0.59 21.83
N ALA A 53 4.34 -0.57 21.34
CA ALA A 53 4.97 -1.21 20.19
C ALA A 53 4.64 -0.45 18.90
N ARG A 54 5.45 -0.66 17.88
CA ARG A 54 5.21 -0.12 16.55
C ARG A 54 4.85 -1.24 15.60
N ALA A 55 3.81 -1.01 14.79
CA ALA A 55 3.44 -1.89 13.70
C ALA A 55 3.88 -1.26 12.40
N VAL A 56 4.52 -2.04 11.54
CA VAL A 56 5.10 -1.55 10.28
C VAL A 56 4.74 -2.53 9.19
N ILE A 57 4.33 -2.00 8.03
CA ILE A 57 4.18 -2.82 6.84
C ILE A 57 5.42 -2.72 5.97
N ASN A 58 5.92 -3.87 5.53
CA ASN A 58 7.02 -3.97 4.58
C ASN A 58 6.43 -4.44 3.26
N ILE A 59 6.67 -3.70 2.19
CA ILE A 59 6.15 -4.03 0.86
C ILE A 59 7.32 -4.04 -0.12
N THR A 60 7.48 -5.18 -0.81
CA THR A 60 8.35 -5.24 -1.98
C THR A 60 7.47 -5.04 -3.20
N LYS A 61 7.60 -3.90 -3.85
CA LYS A 61 6.76 -3.48 -4.95
C LYS A 61 7.10 -4.21 -6.24
N PRO A 62 6.17 -4.23 -7.22
CA PRO A 62 6.45 -4.89 -8.50
C PRO A 62 7.67 -4.35 -9.24
N ASP A 63 8.03 -3.10 -9.00
CA ASP A 63 9.22 -2.48 -9.61
C ASP A 63 10.52 -2.77 -8.84
N GLY A 64 10.46 -3.61 -7.81
CA GLY A 64 11.61 -3.96 -6.98
C GLY A 64 11.92 -2.98 -5.87
N LYS A 65 11.23 -1.87 -5.80
CA LYS A 65 11.42 -0.89 -4.73
C LYS A 65 10.66 -1.31 -3.49
N HIS A 66 11.06 -0.78 -2.35
CA HIS A 66 10.47 -1.13 -1.06
C HIS A 66 9.72 0.04 -0.46
N VAL A 67 8.60 -0.29 0.19
CA VAL A 67 7.84 0.65 1.00
C VAL A 67 7.87 0.15 2.45
N TYR A 68 8.06 1.06 3.38
CA TYR A 68 8.17 0.78 4.79
C TYR A 68 7.38 1.85 5.54
N ASN A 69 6.19 1.50 5.98
CA ASN A 69 5.27 2.47 6.58
C ASN A 69 4.80 2.02 7.95
N THR A 70 4.74 2.96 8.89
CA THR A 70 4.13 2.72 10.19
C THR A 70 2.62 2.62 10.05
N CYS A 71 2.03 1.64 10.74
CA CYS A 71 0.59 1.38 10.72
C CYS A 71 0.00 1.65 12.09
N SER A 72 -1.29 1.98 12.13
CA SER A 72 -2.03 2.01 13.39
C SER A 72 -2.45 0.60 13.78
N TYR A 73 -2.70 0.38 15.06
CA TYR A 73 -3.18 -0.92 15.52
C TYR A 73 -4.08 -0.74 16.73
N SER A 74 -4.93 -1.75 16.95
CA SER A 74 -5.79 -1.85 18.13
C SER A 74 -5.92 -3.31 18.48
N GLY A 75 -5.50 -3.70 19.68
CA GLY A 75 -5.52 -5.09 20.10
C GLY A 75 -4.61 -5.95 19.24
N SER A 76 -5.18 -6.85 18.45
CA SER A 76 -4.43 -7.69 17.50
C SER A 76 -4.66 -7.28 16.05
N ASP A 77 -5.38 -6.20 15.80
CA ASP A 77 -5.70 -5.74 14.45
C ASP A 77 -4.77 -4.59 14.05
N VAL A 78 -4.10 -4.75 12.91
CA VAL A 78 -3.25 -3.71 12.32
C VAL A 78 -3.99 -3.13 11.13
N THR A 79 -4.12 -1.81 11.09
CA THR A 79 -4.76 -1.10 9.99
C THR A 79 -3.68 -0.50 9.10
N VAL A 80 -3.66 -0.91 7.85
CA VAL A 80 -2.68 -0.46 6.86
C VAL A 80 -3.37 0.41 5.84
N GLU A 81 -2.91 1.63 5.66
CA GLU A 81 -3.32 2.45 4.54
C GLU A 81 -2.43 2.10 3.34
N LEU A 82 -3.05 1.76 2.21
CA LEU A 82 -2.31 1.55 0.97
C LEU A 82 -2.10 2.91 0.32
N THR A 83 -0.91 3.45 0.51
CA THR A 83 -0.59 4.79 0.07
C THR A 83 -0.46 4.85 -1.45
N ASN A 84 -0.51 6.06 -2.00
CA ASN A 84 -0.28 6.25 -3.43
C ASN A 84 1.07 5.67 -3.86
N GLN A 85 2.08 5.81 -3.02
CA GLN A 85 3.41 5.26 -3.32
C GLN A 85 3.39 3.73 -3.37
N ALA A 86 2.67 3.10 -2.44
CA ALA A 86 2.55 1.64 -2.42
C ALA A 86 1.84 1.13 -3.68
N LEU A 87 0.92 1.90 -4.23
CA LEU A 87 0.11 1.53 -5.39
C LEU A 87 0.60 2.15 -6.70
N ALA A 88 1.82 2.66 -6.73
CA ALA A 88 2.34 3.36 -7.90
C ALA A 88 2.69 2.44 -9.06
N ALA A 89 3.10 1.21 -8.77
CA ALA A 89 3.48 0.24 -9.80
C ALA A 89 2.49 -0.92 -9.83
N SER A 90 2.04 -1.29 -11.03
CA SER A 90 1.14 -2.44 -11.19
C SER A 90 1.93 -3.75 -11.17
N GLY A 91 1.26 -4.82 -10.79
CA GLY A 91 1.82 -6.16 -10.71
C GLY A 91 1.68 -6.73 -9.31
N THR A 92 2.50 -7.73 -8.99
CA THR A 92 2.43 -8.41 -7.70
C THR A 92 3.41 -7.78 -6.72
N ALA A 93 2.90 -7.38 -5.56
CA ALA A 93 3.72 -6.90 -4.45
C ALA A 93 3.74 -7.98 -3.35
N TYR A 94 4.84 -8.06 -2.61
CA TYR A 94 5.00 -8.99 -1.50
C TYR A 94 5.06 -8.21 -0.21
N CYS A 95 4.23 -8.61 0.75
CA CYS A 95 4.01 -7.83 1.95
C CYS A 95 4.15 -8.69 3.20
N ASP A 96 4.60 -8.08 4.29
CA ASP A 96 4.47 -8.64 5.64
C ASP A 96 4.31 -7.51 6.64
N ILE A 97 3.90 -7.87 7.85
CA ILE A 97 3.71 -6.91 8.93
C ILE A 97 4.70 -7.25 10.04
N GLU A 98 5.36 -6.24 10.52
CA GLU A 98 6.40 -6.35 11.52
C GLU A 98 5.98 -5.58 12.76
N ILE A 99 6.15 -6.20 13.92
CA ILE A 99 5.90 -5.55 15.22
C ILE A 99 7.24 -5.36 15.91
N ARG A 100 7.51 -4.14 16.34
CA ARG A 100 8.75 -3.78 17.03
C ARG A 100 8.44 -3.20 18.38
N THR A 101 9.26 -3.52 19.38
CA THR A 101 9.22 -2.81 20.65
C THR A 101 9.72 -1.38 20.43
N SER A 102 9.39 -0.48 21.37
CA SER A 102 9.73 0.93 21.24
C SER A 102 11.24 1.17 21.14
N ASP A 103 12.04 0.31 21.75
CA ASP A 103 13.51 0.39 21.73
C ASP A 103 14.15 -0.50 20.67
N ASP A 104 13.33 -1.17 19.84
CA ASP A 104 13.75 -2.09 18.79
C ASP A 104 14.53 -3.32 19.33
N SER A 105 14.41 -3.61 20.61
CA SER A 105 15.12 -4.78 21.19
C SER A 105 14.48 -6.11 20.77
N GLN A 106 13.21 -6.09 20.38
CA GLN A 106 12.50 -7.26 19.89
C GLN A 106 11.75 -6.91 18.63
N VAL A 107 11.80 -7.81 17.65
CA VAL A 107 11.12 -7.66 16.35
C VAL A 107 10.52 -9.01 16.00
N ILE A 108 9.25 -9.01 15.61
CA ILE A 108 8.59 -10.20 15.08
C ILE A 108 7.87 -9.85 13.79
N THR A 109 7.95 -10.73 12.79
CA THR A 109 7.36 -10.48 11.48
C THR A 109 6.32 -11.56 11.20
N SER A 110 5.19 -11.13 10.62
CA SER A 110 4.09 -12.03 10.27
C SER A 110 4.41 -12.89 9.06
N ALA A 111 3.53 -13.86 8.80
CA ALA A 111 3.52 -14.55 7.51
C ALA A 111 3.34 -13.53 6.39
N SER A 112 3.92 -13.82 5.24
CA SER A 112 3.84 -12.95 4.07
C SER A 112 2.48 -13.08 3.38
N PHE A 113 2.04 -12.00 2.75
CA PHE A 113 0.88 -12.03 1.87
C PHE A 113 1.21 -11.28 0.59
N THR A 114 0.44 -11.50 -0.45
CA THR A 114 0.66 -10.85 -1.74
C THR A 114 -0.45 -9.85 -2.01
N MET A 115 -0.09 -8.81 -2.76
CA MET A 115 -1.04 -7.81 -3.20
C MET A 115 -0.94 -7.70 -4.72
N GLU A 116 -2.05 -7.89 -5.40
CA GLU A 116 -2.10 -7.71 -6.85
C GLU A 116 -2.60 -6.30 -7.14
N ILE A 117 -1.75 -5.51 -7.76
CA ILE A 117 -2.07 -4.12 -8.10
C ILE A 117 -2.42 -4.09 -9.58
N GLU A 118 -3.71 -3.90 -9.88
CA GLU A 118 -4.16 -3.83 -11.25
C GLU A 118 -3.75 -2.52 -11.89
N PRO A 119 -3.32 -2.55 -13.18
CA PRO A 119 -2.99 -1.31 -13.87
C PRO A 119 -4.21 -0.40 -13.96
N SER A 120 -3.98 0.89 -13.81
CA SER A 120 -5.02 1.88 -14.07
C SER A 120 -5.24 2.01 -15.57
N GLN A 121 -6.50 2.15 -15.98
CA GLN A 121 -6.81 2.44 -17.37
C GLN A 121 -6.31 3.84 -17.76
N ARG A 122 -6.17 4.71 -16.79
CA ARG A 122 -5.58 6.03 -16.99
C ARG A 122 -4.07 5.92 -16.81
N ASN A 123 -3.34 5.85 -17.88
CA ASN A 123 -1.89 5.72 -17.85
C ASN A 123 -1.27 6.99 -18.38
N GLU A 124 -0.55 7.71 -17.52
CA GLU A 124 0.07 8.97 -17.87
C GLU A 124 1.22 8.83 -18.86
N ASN A 125 1.75 7.63 -19.01
CA ASN A 125 2.80 7.34 -19.97
C ASN A 125 2.28 6.80 -21.29
N ALA A 126 0.97 6.60 -21.42
CA ALA A 126 0.39 6.09 -22.65
C ALA A 126 0.30 7.18 -23.71
N ILE A 127 0.30 6.77 -24.97
CA ILE A 127 0.01 7.68 -26.08
C ILE A 127 -1.46 8.04 -26.01
N LEU A 128 -1.76 9.32 -25.92
CA LEU A 128 -3.12 9.80 -25.80
C LEU A 128 -3.73 9.99 -27.17
N SER A 129 -5.02 9.65 -27.30
CA SER A 129 -5.79 10.04 -28.47
C SER A 129 -6.00 11.55 -28.47
N ALA A 130 -6.08 12.11 -29.67
CA ALA A 130 -6.09 13.55 -29.83
C ALA A 130 -7.23 14.25 -29.11
N ASN A 131 -8.32 13.55 -28.81
CA ASN A 131 -9.51 14.17 -28.25
C ASN A 131 -9.92 13.64 -26.89
N GLU A 132 -9.05 12.90 -26.20
CA GLU A 132 -9.54 12.13 -25.07
C GLU A 132 -9.01 12.54 -23.70
N PHE A 133 -7.89 13.14 -23.58
CA PHE A 133 -7.34 13.49 -22.28
C PHE A 133 -6.90 14.94 -22.25
N THR A 134 -7.85 15.82 -22.52
CA THR A 134 -7.54 17.25 -22.58
C THR A 134 -6.95 17.77 -21.28
N ASP A 135 -7.49 17.35 -20.13
CA ASP A 135 -6.97 17.78 -18.84
C ASP A 135 -5.56 17.28 -18.61
N LEU A 136 -5.29 16.04 -18.97
CA LEU A 136 -3.94 15.49 -18.80
C LEU A 136 -2.97 16.17 -19.75
N GLU A 137 -3.35 16.38 -20.99
CA GLU A 137 -2.52 17.10 -21.95
C GLU A 137 -2.21 18.52 -21.48
N ASN A 138 -3.19 19.21 -20.92
CA ASN A 138 -2.99 20.55 -20.41
C ASN A 138 -2.02 20.56 -19.23
N ARG A 139 -2.11 19.58 -18.33
CA ARG A 139 -1.19 19.48 -17.21
C ARG A 139 0.24 19.19 -17.67
N ILE A 140 0.39 18.33 -18.66
CA ILE A 140 1.71 18.00 -19.21
C ILE A 140 2.29 19.23 -19.91
N ALA A 141 1.51 19.90 -20.72
CA ALA A 141 1.96 21.10 -21.42
C ALA A 141 2.37 22.20 -20.45
N GLU A 142 1.61 22.40 -19.39
CA GLU A 142 1.95 23.39 -18.37
C GLU A 142 3.25 23.03 -17.64
N HIS A 143 3.45 21.76 -17.34
CA HIS A 143 4.67 21.31 -16.71
C HIS A 143 5.90 21.53 -17.60
N ILE A 144 5.79 21.20 -18.87
CA ILE A 144 6.86 21.43 -19.83
C ILE A 144 7.16 22.93 -19.96
N LYS A 145 6.12 23.74 -19.99
CA LYS A 145 6.29 25.19 -20.07
C LYS A 145 7.05 25.73 -18.86
N ASN A 146 6.75 25.21 -17.66
CA ASN A 146 7.47 25.64 -16.47
C ASN A 146 8.94 25.22 -16.48
N ILE A 147 9.26 24.07 -17.05
CA ILE A 147 10.63 23.61 -17.17
C ILE A 147 11.38 24.40 -18.23
N ASP A 148 10.73 24.66 -19.36
CA ASP A 148 11.35 25.27 -20.52
C ASP A 148 11.02 26.75 -20.67
N SER A 149 10.57 27.39 -19.61
CA SER A 149 10.14 28.80 -19.67
C SER A 149 11.24 29.74 -20.17
N THR A 150 12.50 29.38 -19.97
CA THR A 150 13.61 30.17 -20.46
C THR A 150 13.90 29.97 -21.94
N ASN A 151 13.30 28.98 -22.55
CA ASN A 151 13.50 28.66 -23.96
C ASN A 151 12.47 29.25 -24.87
N GLU A 152 11.54 29.96 -24.30
CA GLU A 152 10.46 30.59 -25.06
C GLU A 152 10.83 31.98 -25.59
#